data_9a16f2161e89decd7cf2d689e949121d
#
_entry.id   9a16f2161e89decd7cf2d689e949121d
#
_cell.length_a   1.000
_cell.length_b   1.000
_cell.length_c   1.000
_cell.angle_alpha   90.00
_cell.angle_beta   90.00
_cell.angle_gamma   90.00
#
_symmetry.space_group_name_H-M   'P 1'
#
loop_
_entity.id
_entity.type
_entity.pdbx_description
1 polymer ?
#
loop_
_entity_poly.entity_id
_entity_poly.type
_entity_poly.pdbx_seq_one_letter_code
_entity_poly.pdbx_strand_id
1 'polypeptide(L)'
;MALHGENNMRKKHVLFIVENNPVPYDARVWAEARAVKELGHDVSVICPRSPKSPKALEELEGISIHRHYAPLEAGRKSGFIFEYLNALFWEFVLSIRIFKRDRFHVIHSANPPDHVFIIAAFFKLLGVKFIFDHHDICPENYLAKFGRRDLFYRSLLIAERLTFETADIVISTNESYKSIAIDRGRKCADEVFVVRNGPDLSRVTFPEPNKKLREGFEYLVAYLGEIGNQEGIDILLRSIRHIVTNLGIANIKFILIGTGPHWKQMVALSKQMGLERFVEFTGFIPFKDLYEILSTADLCVNPEFKNDFTDRSTMLKIMDYMTFGKPILQFHTREGEVTAGMAAIYITENDEVKFAEALLYLLHDPDKRKKMGEAGSRRIREELCWDKQKINLKNAYLHLLNGKGIQSIPEETCN
;
A
#
# COMPACT_ATOMS: atom_id res chain seq x y z
N MET A 1 -24.00 28.65 14.75
CA MET A 1 -25.25 28.09 14.26
C MET A 1 -24.91 26.74 13.60
N ALA A 2 -25.19 25.63 14.28
CA ALA A 2 -24.70 24.31 13.93
C ALA A 2 -25.47 23.79 12.72
N LEU A 3 -24.77 23.51 11.63
CA LEU A 3 -25.29 22.76 10.48
C LEU A 3 -25.20 21.25 10.79
N HIS A 4 -26.15 20.74 11.57
CA HIS A 4 -26.43 19.32 11.68
C HIS A 4 -27.34 18.89 10.52
N GLY A 5 -26.75 18.64 9.36
CA GLY A 5 -27.36 17.81 8.33
C GLY A 5 -27.01 16.36 8.63
N GLU A 6 -27.71 15.72 9.55
CA GLU A 6 -27.66 14.26 9.71
C GLU A 6 -28.19 13.62 8.42
N ASN A 7 -27.27 13.25 7.54
CA ASN A 7 -27.58 12.41 6.38
C ASN A 7 -27.83 10.98 6.93
N ASN A 8 -29.07 10.69 7.30
CA ASN A 8 -29.50 9.46 7.96
C ASN A 8 -29.46 8.31 6.94
N MET A 9 -28.23 7.81 6.63
CA MET A 9 -28.11 6.59 5.82
C MET A 9 -28.77 5.43 6.56
N ARG A 10 -29.72 4.74 5.91
CA ARG A 10 -30.28 3.50 6.46
C ARG A 10 -29.13 2.52 6.69
N LYS A 11 -29.07 1.98 7.91
CA LYS A 11 -28.10 0.95 8.28
C LYS A 11 -28.11 -0.18 7.26
N LYS A 12 -26.95 -0.53 6.73
CA LYS A 12 -26.70 -1.61 5.77
C LYS A 12 -25.72 -2.60 6.37
N HIS A 13 -25.69 -3.80 5.83
CA HIS A 13 -24.66 -4.77 6.13
C HIS A 13 -23.71 -4.86 4.94
N VAL A 14 -22.41 -4.67 5.19
CA VAL A 14 -21.32 -4.69 4.20
C VAL A 14 -20.46 -5.92 4.45
N LEU A 15 -20.24 -6.70 3.41
CA LEU A 15 -19.33 -7.84 3.41
C LEU A 15 -18.02 -7.45 2.73
N PHE A 16 -16.93 -7.41 3.51
CA PHE A 16 -15.57 -7.31 2.95
C PHE A 16 -15.04 -8.70 2.59
N ILE A 17 -14.36 -8.80 1.44
CA ILE A 17 -13.66 -10.02 1.01
C ILE A 17 -12.21 -9.65 0.68
N VAL A 18 -11.26 -10.31 1.33
CA VAL A 18 -9.82 -10.15 1.09
C VAL A 18 -9.14 -11.53 1.16
N GLU A 19 -8.35 -11.87 0.12
CA GLU A 19 -7.71 -13.18 0.02
C GLU A 19 -6.25 -13.16 0.47
N ASN A 20 -5.52 -12.06 0.23
CA ASN A 20 -4.07 -12.02 0.42
C ASN A 20 -3.62 -12.11 1.87
N ASN A 21 -4.30 -11.37 2.73
CA ASN A 21 -3.89 -11.20 4.12
C ASN A 21 -5.08 -11.33 5.07
N PRO A 22 -4.88 -11.96 6.24
CA PRO A 22 -5.89 -11.97 7.27
C PRO A 22 -6.05 -10.58 7.90
N VAL A 23 -7.28 -10.16 8.20
CA VAL A 23 -7.49 -9.00 9.06
C VAL A 23 -7.32 -9.39 10.53
N PRO A 24 -6.79 -8.48 11.39
CA PRO A 24 -6.49 -7.05 11.15
C PRO A 24 -5.10 -6.76 10.57
N TYR A 25 -4.34 -7.75 10.11
CA TYR A 25 -2.99 -7.57 9.57
C TYR A 25 -2.98 -6.91 8.19
N ASP A 26 -4.04 -7.08 7.39
CA ASP A 26 -4.28 -6.20 6.25
C ASP A 26 -4.74 -4.84 6.76
N ALA A 27 -3.77 -3.92 6.86
CA ALA A 27 -4.00 -2.63 7.50
C ALA A 27 -5.02 -1.77 6.75
N ARG A 28 -5.05 -1.84 5.39
CA ARG A 28 -5.99 -1.08 4.59
C ARG A 28 -7.40 -1.61 4.74
N VAL A 29 -7.63 -2.89 4.46
CA VAL A 29 -8.97 -3.49 4.57
C VAL A 29 -9.51 -3.33 5.99
N TRP A 30 -8.64 -3.46 6.99
CA TRP A 30 -9.05 -3.24 8.39
C TRP A 30 -9.45 -1.79 8.67
N ALA A 31 -8.67 -0.81 8.17
CA ALA A 31 -9.00 0.60 8.32
C ALA A 31 -10.30 0.97 7.62
N GLU A 32 -10.55 0.45 6.42
CA GLU A 32 -11.78 0.65 5.66
C GLU A 32 -12.99 0.00 6.34
N ALA A 33 -12.86 -1.25 6.81
CA ALA A 33 -13.92 -1.94 7.54
C ALA A 33 -14.34 -1.19 8.81
N ARG A 34 -13.36 -0.64 9.55
CA ARG A 34 -13.62 0.22 10.72
C ARG A 34 -14.31 1.52 10.32
N ALA A 35 -13.85 2.18 9.27
CA ALA A 35 -14.46 3.42 8.80
C ALA A 35 -15.92 3.18 8.36
N VAL A 36 -16.22 2.07 7.70
CA VAL A 36 -17.59 1.69 7.32
C VAL A 36 -18.44 1.38 8.56
N LYS A 37 -17.85 0.76 9.58
CA LYS A 37 -18.53 0.56 10.88
C LYS A 37 -18.83 1.88 11.57
N GLU A 38 -17.89 2.83 11.55
CA GLU A 38 -18.07 4.20 12.08
C GLU A 38 -19.18 4.98 11.35
N LEU A 39 -19.46 4.68 10.08
CA LEU A 39 -20.60 5.21 9.33
C LEU A 39 -21.96 4.63 9.76
N GLY A 40 -21.98 3.71 10.73
CA GLY A 40 -23.18 3.10 11.28
C GLY A 40 -23.65 1.82 10.58
N HIS A 41 -22.84 1.24 9.69
CA HIS A 41 -23.14 -0.01 9.01
C HIS A 41 -22.71 -1.23 9.81
N ASP A 42 -23.35 -2.36 9.59
CA ASP A 42 -22.84 -3.66 10.04
C ASP A 42 -21.78 -4.14 9.08
N VAL A 43 -20.72 -4.74 9.61
CA VAL A 43 -19.57 -5.17 8.82
C VAL A 43 -19.22 -6.61 9.15
N SER A 44 -19.09 -7.42 8.10
CA SER A 44 -18.48 -8.75 8.16
C SER A 44 -17.28 -8.78 7.22
N VAL A 45 -16.24 -9.54 7.59
CA VAL A 45 -15.04 -9.72 6.77
C VAL A 45 -14.81 -11.20 6.52
N ILE A 46 -14.56 -11.60 5.26
CA ILE A 46 -14.03 -12.91 4.90
C ILE A 46 -12.55 -12.73 4.55
N CYS A 47 -11.68 -13.55 5.16
CA CYS A 47 -10.24 -13.52 4.92
C CYS A 47 -9.61 -14.90 5.20
N PRO A 48 -8.34 -15.14 4.81
CA PRO A 48 -7.66 -16.38 5.14
C PRO A 48 -7.31 -16.47 6.63
N ARG A 49 -7.08 -17.71 7.11
CA ARG A 49 -6.46 -17.97 8.42
C ARG A 49 -4.94 -17.83 8.30
N SER A 50 -4.32 -17.48 9.42
CA SER A 50 -2.87 -17.53 9.57
C SER A 50 -2.48 -18.10 10.94
N PRO A 51 -1.22 -18.46 11.16
CA PRO A 51 -0.73 -18.85 12.50
C PRO A 51 -1.01 -17.79 13.57
N LYS A 52 -1.00 -16.51 13.19
CA LYS A 52 -1.31 -15.37 14.07
C LYS A 52 -2.82 -15.12 14.24
N SER A 53 -3.66 -15.69 13.37
CA SER A 53 -5.12 -15.56 13.35
C SER A 53 -5.79 -16.91 13.07
N PRO A 54 -5.71 -17.89 14.01
CA PRO A 54 -6.14 -19.26 13.75
C PRO A 54 -7.66 -19.47 13.88
N LYS A 55 -8.39 -18.57 14.55
CA LYS A 55 -9.84 -18.72 14.79
C LYS A 55 -10.65 -18.60 13.50
N ALA A 56 -11.57 -19.52 13.27
CA ALA A 56 -12.46 -19.51 12.11
C ALA A 56 -13.46 -18.36 12.14
N LEU A 57 -13.93 -18.01 13.32
CA LEU A 57 -14.87 -16.92 13.58
C LEU A 57 -14.35 -16.11 14.76
N GLU A 58 -14.33 -14.81 14.61
CA GLU A 58 -13.91 -13.87 15.64
C GLU A 58 -14.70 -12.57 15.49
N GLU A 59 -14.98 -11.91 16.61
CA GLU A 59 -15.51 -10.55 16.60
C GLU A 59 -14.46 -9.62 17.19
N LEU A 60 -14.14 -8.56 16.45
CA LEU A 60 -13.17 -7.55 16.86
C LEU A 60 -13.72 -6.16 16.54
N GLU A 61 -13.75 -5.26 17.52
CA GLU A 61 -14.30 -3.91 17.41
C GLU A 61 -15.74 -3.87 16.81
N GLY A 62 -16.55 -4.91 17.10
CA GLY A 62 -17.91 -5.05 16.58
C GLY A 62 -18.00 -5.43 15.10
N ILE A 63 -16.92 -5.93 14.52
CA ILE A 63 -16.81 -6.46 13.16
C ILE A 63 -16.69 -7.98 13.24
N SER A 64 -17.56 -8.70 12.51
CA SER A 64 -17.53 -10.16 12.45
C SER A 64 -16.54 -10.65 11.42
N ILE A 65 -15.52 -11.40 11.84
CA ILE A 65 -14.45 -11.89 10.96
C ILE A 65 -14.60 -13.40 10.76
N HIS A 66 -14.81 -13.81 9.51
CA HIS A 66 -14.95 -15.19 9.07
C HIS A 66 -13.71 -15.61 8.30
N ARG A 67 -12.94 -16.59 8.84
CA ARG A 67 -11.69 -17.00 8.20
C ARG A 67 -11.80 -18.40 7.59
N HIS A 68 -11.44 -18.48 6.31
CA HIS A 68 -11.32 -19.77 5.63
C HIS A 68 -9.92 -20.36 5.81
N TYR A 69 -9.82 -21.64 5.52
CA TYR A 69 -8.52 -22.34 5.50
C TYR A 69 -7.73 -21.87 4.28
N ALA A 70 -6.51 -21.41 4.51
CA ALA A 70 -5.54 -21.18 3.44
C ALA A 70 -4.64 -22.40 3.35
N PRO A 71 -4.54 -23.09 2.19
CA PRO A 71 -3.54 -24.11 2.01
C PRO A 71 -2.13 -23.51 2.15
N LEU A 72 -1.17 -24.32 2.60
CA LEU A 72 0.24 -23.92 2.68
C LEU A 72 0.72 -23.42 1.33
N GLU A 73 1.48 -22.32 1.32
CA GLU A 73 2.03 -21.68 0.12
C GLU A 73 2.58 -22.69 -0.87
N ALA A 74 2.03 -22.70 -2.06
CA ALA A 74 2.44 -23.62 -3.12
C ALA A 74 3.66 -23.06 -3.83
N GLY A 75 4.82 -23.65 -3.60
CA GLY A 75 6.09 -23.27 -4.25
C GLY A 75 6.17 -23.56 -5.76
N ARG A 76 5.05 -23.90 -6.45
CA ARG A 76 4.97 -24.20 -7.90
C ARG A 76 3.79 -23.48 -8.54
N LYS A 77 3.94 -23.10 -9.83
CA LYS A 77 2.91 -22.39 -10.61
C LYS A 77 1.51 -23.05 -10.61
N SER A 78 1.44 -24.38 -10.66
CA SER A 78 0.19 -25.14 -10.58
C SER A 78 -0.48 -25.05 -9.19
N GLY A 79 0.29 -24.78 -8.16
CA GLY A 79 -0.21 -24.59 -6.81
C GLY A 79 -0.98 -23.31 -6.64
N PHE A 80 -0.57 -22.22 -7.27
CA PHE A 80 -1.28 -20.93 -7.22
C PHE A 80 -2.71 -21.02 -7.76
N ILE A 81 -2.93 -21.73 -8.88
CA ILE A 81 -4.27 -21.91 -9.44
C ILE A 81 -5.17 -22.68 -8.47
N PHE A 82 -4.64 -23.74 -7.85
CA PHE A 82 -5.40 -24.50 -6.86
C PHE A 82 -5.70 -23.67 -5.60
N GLU A 83 -4.76 -22.87 -5.17
CA GLU A 83 -4.89 -21.95 -4.03
C GLU A 83 -6.01 -20.96 -4.28
N TYR A 84 -6.02 -20.28 -5.44
CA TYR A 84 -7.06 -19.35 -5.83
C TYR A 84 -8.44 -20.01 -5.98
N LEU A 85 -8.53 -21.18 -6.57
CA LEU A 85 -9.81 -21.91 -6.68
C LEU A 85 -10.35 -22.35 -5.31
N ASN A 86 -9.45 -22.79 -4.42
CA ASN A 86 -9.83 -23.15 -3.05
C ASN A 86 -10.31 -21.93 -2.25
N ALA A 87 -9.61 -20.82 -2.35
CA ALA A 87 -10.02 -19.58 -1.69
C ALA A 87 -11.39 -19.11 -2.21
N LEU A 88 -11.56 -19.00 -3.52
CA LEU A 88 -12.82 -18.63 -4.17
C LEU A 88 -13.98 -19.54 -3.72
N PHE A 89 -13.76 -20.84 -3.63
CA PHE A 89 -14.75 -21.80 -3.14
C PHE A 89 -15.18 -21.50 -1.69
N TRP A 90 -14.21 -21.29 -0.80
CA TRP A 90 -14.52 -21.02 0.61
C TRP A 90 -15.13 -19.64 0.82
N GLU A 91 -14.66 -18.65 0.11
CA GLU A 91 -15.23 -17.30 0.11
C GLU A 91 -16.68 -17.33 -0.36
N PHE A 92 -17.00 -18.08 -1.42
CA PHE A 92 -18.36 -18.25 -1.90
C PHE A 92 -19.24 -18.96 -0.87
N VAL A 93 -18.78 -20.06 -0.27
CA VAL A 93 -19.51 -20.81 0.76
C VAL A 93 -19.76 -19.94 2.00
N LEU A 94 -18.76 -19.19 2.45
CA LEU A 94 -18.91 -18.29 3.59
C LEU A 94 -19.85 -17.13 3.26
N SER A 95 -19.77 -16.57 2.07
CA SER A 95 -20.70 -15.52 1.62
C SER A 95 -22.15 -15.98 1.63
N ILE A 96 -22.45 -17.21 1.15
CA ILE A 96 -23.79 -17.80 1.23
C ILE A 96 -24.23 -17.98 2.70
N ARG A 97 -23.34 -18.47 3.57
CA ARG A 97 -23.67 -18.67 4.99
C ARG A 97 -24.00 -17.36 5.69
N ILE A 98 -23.19 -16.34 5.46
CA ILE A 98 -23.41 -14.99 6.01
C ILE A 98 -24.73 -14.43 5.46
N PHE A 99 -24.97 -14.50 4.15
CA PHE A 99 -26.16 -13.97 3.51
C PHE A 99 -27.44 -14.62 3.99
N LYS A 100 -27.43 -15.93 4.26
CA LYS A 100 -28.58 -16.66 4.83
C LYS A 100 -28.87 -16.28 6.28
N ARG A 101 -27.83 -15.96 7.04
CA ARG A 101 -27.96 -15.59 8.47
C ARG A 101 -28.37 -14.13 8.64
N ASP A 102 -27.67 -13.26 7.90
CA ASP A 102 -27.88 -11.83 7.95
C ASP A 102 -27.53 -11.23 6.58
N ARG A 103 -28.56 -10.81 5.86
CA ARG A 103 -28.48 -10.39 4.48
C ARG A 103 -27.59 -9.17 4.33
N PHE A 104 -26.44 -9.30 3.67
CA PHE A 104 -25.61 -8.15 3.31
C PHE A 104 -26.14 -7.46 2.04
N HIS A 105 -25.83 -6.18 1.90
CA HIS A 105 -26.34 -5.29 0.86
C HIS A 105 -25.22 -4.86 -0.10
N VAL A 106 -23.98 -4.93 0.36
CA VAL A 106 -22.77 -4.52 -0.38
C VAL A 106 -21.70 -5.59 -0.18
N ILE A 107 -21.04 -5.99 -1.26
CA ILE A 107 -19.74 -6.65 -1.24
C ILE A 107 -18.69 -5.58 -1.50
N HIS A 108 -17.65 -5.50 -0.68
CA HIS A 108 -16.48 -4.69 -0.85
C HIS A 108 -15.27 -5.61 -0.92
N SER A 109 -14.67 -5.76 -2.09
CA SER A 109 -13.54 -6.68 -2.27
C SER A 109 -12.30 -5.97 -2.73
N ALA A 110 -11.21 -6.26 -2.03
CA ALA A 110 -9.86 -5.83 -2.38
C ALA A 110 -9.17 -6.87 -3.26
N ASN A 111 -8.40 -6.41 -4.26
CA ASN A 111 -7.48 -7.27 -5.01
C ASN A 111 -6.04 -7.17 -4.43
N PRO A 112 -5.12 -8.04 -4.85
CA PRO A 112 -5.30 -9.25 -5.64
C PRO A 112 -5.97 -10.36 -4.84
N PRO A 113 -6.61 -11.34 -5.51
CA PRO A 113 -6.77 -11.53 -6.94
C PRO A 113 -8.06 -10.91 -7.51
N ASP A 114 -8.10 -10.74 -8.85
CA ASP A 114 -9.24 -10.13 -9.56
C ASP A 114 -10.37 -11.13 -9.87
N HIS A 115 -10.53 -12.21 -9.13
CA HIS A 115 -11.57 -13.22 -9.44
C HIS A 115 -12.84 -13.10 -8.59
N VAL A 116 -12.86 -12.24 -7.57
CA VAL A 116 -14.02 -12.07 -6.67
C VAL A 116 -15.28 -11.58 -7.41
N PHE A 117 -15.12 -11.02 -8.63
CA PHE A 117 -16.27 -10.68 -9.47
C PHE A 117 -17.24 -11.86 -9.69
N ILE A 118 -16.76 -13.10 -9.65
CA ILE A 118 -17.59 -14.32 -9.80
C ILE A 118 -18.59 -14.39 -8.64
N ILE A 119 -18.12 -14.14 -7.42
CA ILE A 119 -18.99 -14.09 -6.22
C ILE A 119 -19.93 -12.89 -6.33
N ALA A 120 -19.37 -11.72 -6.64
CA ALA A 120 -20.13 -10.49 -6.75
C ALA A 120 -21.25 -10.58 -7.81
N ALA A 121 -20.97 -11.14 -9.00
CA ALA A 121 -21.95 -11.33 -10.06
C ALA A 121 -23.13 -12.18 -9.61
N PHE A 122 -22.88 -13.26 -8.86
CA PHE A 122 -23.96 -14.08 -8.28
C PHE A 122 -24.85 -13.27 -7.33
N PHE A 123 -24.26 -12.53 -6.40
CA PHE A 123 -25.03 -11.77 -5.41
C PHE A 123 -25.69 -10.51 -6.02
N LYS A 124 -25.17 -9.97 -7.11
CA LYS A 124 -25.85 -8.89 -7.88
C LYS A 124 -27.21 -9.32 -8.41
N LEU A 125 -27.39 -10.58 -8.79
CA LEU A 125 -28.70 -11.14 -9.15
C LEU A 125 -29.70 -11.11 -7.98
N LEU A 126 -29.20 -11.02 -6.74
CA LEU A 126 -29.99 -10.91 -5.51
C LEU A 126 -30.12 -9.45 -5.03
N GLY A 127 -29.69 -8.47 -5.82
CA GLY A 127 -29.77 -7.04 -5.51
C GLY A 127 -28.64 -6.50 -4.64
N VAL A 128 -27.55 -7.26 -4.43
CA VAL A 128 -26.35 -6.80 -3.70
C VAL A 128 -25.52 -5.91 -4.61
N LYS A 129 -24.98 -4.81 -4.08
CA LYS A 129 -24.04 -3.92 -4.75
C LYS A 129 -22.61 -4.41 -4.61
N PHE A 130 -21.75 -4.03 -5.56
CA PHE A 130 -20.34 -4.43 -5.54
C PHE A 130 -19.40 -3.23 -5.63
N ILE A 131 -18.51 -3.11 -4.65
CA ILE A 131 -17.37 -2.19 -4.62
C ILE A 131 -16.11 -3.00 -4.93
N PHE A 132 -15.42 -2.63 -5.99
CA PHE A 132 -14.09 -3.16 -6.28
C PHE A 132 -13.03 -2.19 -5.73
N ASP A 133 -12.29 -2.63 -4.73
CA ASP A 133 -11.17 -1.88 -4.17
C ASP A 133 -9.86 -2.31 -4.87
N HIS A 134 -9.46 -1.49 -5.83
CA HIS A 134 -8.37 -1.73 -6.76
C HIS A 134 -7.03 -1.32 -6.12
N HIS A 135 -6.41 -2.28 -5.40
CA HIS A 135 -5.16 -2.08 -4.65
C HIS A 135 -3.92 -2.31 -5.48
N ASP A 136 -3.99 -3.20 -6.47
CA ASP A 136 -2.86 -3.64 -7.25
C ASP A 136 -3.23 -3.75 -8.73
N ILE A 137 -2.29 -3.48 -9.59
CA ILE A 137 -2.38 -3.67 -11.03
C ILE A 137 -1.75 -5.02 -11.38
N CYS A 138 -2.53 -6.09 -11.16
CA CYS A 138 -2.08 -7.47 -11.28
C CYS A 138 -1.36 -7.80 -12.61
N PRO A 139 -1.82 -7.30 -13.80
CA PRO A 139 -1.13 -7.53 -15.06
C PRO A 139 0.27 -6.91 -15.09
N GLU A 140 0.43 -5.66 -14.65
CA GLU A 140 1.71 -4.96 -14.63
C GLU A 140 2.67 -5.58 -13.61
N ASN A 141 2.16 -5.96 -12.44
CA ASN A 141 2.94 -6.65 -11.41
C ASN A 141 3.48 -7.99 -11.91
N TYR A 142 2.63 -8.76 -12.61
CA TYR A 142 3.03 -10.01 -13.25
C TYR A 142 4.12 -9.77 -14.31
N LEU A 143 3.93 -8.77 -15.16
CA LEU A 143 4.90 -8.42 -16.20
C LEU A 143 6.23 -7.97 -15.59
N ALA A 144 6.21 -7.17 -14.53
CA ALA A 144 7.39 -6.71 -13.82
C ALA A 144 8.16 -7.87 -13.14
N LYS A 145 7.44 -8.86 -12.58
CA LYS A 145 8.04 -10.03 -11.92
C LYS A 145 8.57 -11.09 -12.90
N PHE A 146 7.88 -11.34 -14.00
CA PHE A 146 8.16 -12.47 -14.87
C PHE A 146 8.60 -12.09 -16.30
N GLY A 147 8.44 -10.82 -16.71
CA GLY A 147 8.85 -10.32 -18.02
C GLY A 147 8.10 -10.95 -19.20
N ARG A 148 6.91 -11.55 -18.99
CA ARG A 148 6.22 -12.37 -19.98
C ARG A 148 4.78 -11.92 -20.20
N ARG A 149 4.37 -11.84 -21.49
CA ARG A 149 2.98 -11.61 -21.92
C ARG A 149 2.36 -12.92 -22.43
N ASP A 150 2.36 -13.94 -21.57
CA ASP A 150 1.82 -15.27 -21.87
C ASP A 150 0.30 -15.36 -21.66
N LEU A 151 -0.26 -16.57 -21.73
CA LEU A 151 -1.70 -16.81 -21.53
C LEU A 151 -2.16 -16.40 -20.13
N PHE A 152 -1.29 -16.54 -19.12
CA PHE A 152 -1.62 -16.14 -17.75
C PHE A 152 -1.75 -14.62 -17.64
N TYR A 153 -0.83 -13.85 -18.24
CA TYR A 153 -0.96 -12.40 -18.35
C TYR A 153 -2.28 -11.98 -19.00
N ARG A 154 -2.68 -12.68 -20.10
CA ARG A 154 -3.96 -12.40 -20.76
C ARG A 154 -5.16 -12.71 -19.87
N SER A 155 -5.08 -13.80 -19.07
CA SER A 155 -6.15 -14.14 -18.11
C SER A 155 -6.29 -13.09 -17.01
N LEU A 156 -5.18 -12.49 -16.54
CA LEU A 156 -5.22 -11.37 -15.58
C LEU A 156 -5.93 -10.15 -16.17
N LEU A 157 -5.64 -9.78 -17.41
CA LEU A 157 -6.34 -8.67 -18.09
C LEU A 157 -7.84 -8.93 -18.26
N ILE A 158 -8.24 -10.18 -18.54
CA ILE A 158 -9.64 -10.56 -18.63
C ILE A 158 -10.32 -10.50 -17.26
N ALA A 159 -9.69 -11.06 -16.23
CA ALA A 159 -10.22 -11.04 -14.87
C ALA A 159 -10.38 -9.60 -14.34
N GLU A 160 -9.37 -8.76 -14.51
CA GLU A 160 -9.42 -7.34 -14.16
C GLU A 160 -10.58 -6.63 -14.88
N ARG A 161 -10.72 -6.81 -16.19
CA ARG A 161 -11.79 -6.22 -16.96
C ARG A 161 -13.17 -6.67 -16.46
N LEU A 162 -13.38 -7.97 -16.24
CA LEU A 162 -14.64 -8.51 -15.74
C LEU A 162 -14.97 -7.99 -14.34
N THR A 163 -13.94 -7.77 -13.51
CA THR A 163 -14.10 -7.18 -12.18
C THR A 163 -14.58 -5.73 -12.28
N PHE A 164 -13.96 -4.92 -13.15
CA PHE A 164 -14.42 -3.55 -13.39
C PHE A 164 -15.84 -3.51 -13.95
N GLU A 165 -16.16 -4.34 -14.94
CA GLU A 165 -17.51 -4.40 -15.55
C GLU A 165 -18.57 -4.83 -14.52
N THR A 166 -18.22 -5.70 -13.56
CA THR A 166 -19.13 -6.17 -12.52
C THR A 166 -19.34 -5.14 -11.42
N ALA A 167 -18.33 -4.33 -11.10
CA ALA A 167 -18.38 -3.36 -10.02
C ALA A 167 -19.40 -2.23 -10.27
N ASP A 168 -20.17 -1.86 -9.24
CA ASP A 168 -21.03 -0.67 -9.27
C ASP A 168 -20.18 0.60 -9.12
N ILE A 169 -19.19 0.58 -8.22
CA ILE A 169 -18.15 1.61 -8.09
C ILE A 169 -16.78 0.96 -7.90
N VAL A 170 -15.75 1.74 -8.18
CA VAL A 170 -14.35 1.34 -7.97
C VAL A 170 -13.70 2.30 -6.99
N ILE A 171 -12.94 1.78 -6.06
CA ILE A 171 -12.02 2.53 -5.21
C ILE A 171 -10.61 2.25 -5.74
N SER A 172 -9.84 3.29 -6.02
CA SER A 172 -8.46 3.18 -6.50
C SER A 172 -7.51 3.83 -5.50
N THR A 173 -6.31 3.29 -5.36
CA THR A 173 -5.32 3.80 -4.39
C THR A 173 -4.68 5.12 -4.81
N ASN A 174 -4.76 5.48 -6.10
CA ASN A 174 -4.19 6.71 -6.66
C ASN A 174 -4.83 7.08 -8.00
N GLU A 175 -4.43 8.22 -8.57
CA GLU A 175 -4.98 8.71 -9.85
C GLU A 175 -4.52 7.86 -11.05
N SER A 176 -3.35 7.25 -11.00
CA SER A 176 -2.87 6.34 -12.05
C SER A 176 -3.73 5.08 -12.12
N TYR A 177 -4.13 4.52 -10.98
CA TYR A 177 -5.04 3.37 -10.91
C TYR A 177 -6.47 3.77 -11.31
N LYS A 178 -6.91 4.97 -10.93
CA LYS A 178 -8.17 5.53 -11.40
C LYS A 178 -8.19 5.63 -12.93
N SER A 179 -7.12 6.12 -13.55
CA SER A 179 -7.02 6.17 -15.02
C SER A 179 -7.13 4.77 -15.65
N ILE A 180 -6.51 3.75 -15.03
CA ILE A 180 -6.65 2.35 -15.49
C ILE A 180 -8.13 1.89 -15.43
N ALA A 181 -8.82 2.19 -14.34
CA ALA A 181 -10.24 1.83 -14.20
C ALA A 181 -11.12 2.51 -15.26
N ILE A 182 -10.81 3.76 -15.62
CA ILE A 182 -11.53 4.51 -16.67
C ILE A 182 -11.16 4.00 -18.06
N ASP A 183 -9.87 3.97 -18.38
CA ASP A 183 -9.38 3.72 -19.75
C ASP A 183 -9.50 2.26 -20.15
N ARG A 184 -9.03 1.35 -19.27
CA ARG A 184 -9.01 -0.11 -19.51
C ARG A 184 -10.28 -0.78 -18.99
N GLY A 185 -10.73 -0.38 -17.80
CA GLY A 185 -11.94 -0.89 -17.15
C GLY A 185 -13.24 -0.30 -17.71
N ARG A 186 -13.18 0.77 -18.51
CA ARG A 186 -14.33 1.47 -19.10
C ARG A 186 -15.34 1.98 -18.08
N LYS A 187 -14.86 2.29 -16.87
CA LYS A 187 -15.70 2.88 -15.83
C LYS A 187 -15.93 4.37 -16.10
N CYS A 188 -17.11 4.87 -15.73
CA CYS A 188 -17.35 6.31 -15.72
C CYS A 188 -16.52 6.96 -14.62
N ALA A 189 -16.01 8.17 -14.85
CA ALA A 189 -15.13 8.86 -13.91
C ALA A 189 -15.81 9.13 -12.55
N ASP A 190 -17.12 9.32 -12.55
CA ASP A 190 -17.96 9.52 -11.34
C ASP A 190 -18.21 8.21 -10.55
N GLU A 191 -17.89 7.05 -11.13
CA GLU A 191 -17.96 5.74 -10.47
C GLU A 191 -16.60 5.31 -9.87
N VAL A 192 -15.53 6.13 -10.04
CA VAL A 192 -14.18 5.79 -9.55
C VAL A 192 -13.69 6.82 -8.53
N PHE A 193 -13.49 6.35 -7.31
CA PHE A 193 -13.07 7.17 -6.17
C PHE A 193 -11.61 6.86 -5.81
N VAL A 194 -10.83 7.91 -5.50
CA VAL A 194 -9.46 7.71 -5.01
C VAL A 194 -9.46 7.73 -3.49
N VAL A 195 -9.03 6.63 -2.89
CA VAL A 195 -8.81 6.48 -1.45
C VAL A 195 -7.38 5.96 -1.26
N ARG A 196 -6.47 6.85 -0.87
CA ARG A 196 -5.05 6.53 -0.70
C ARG A 196 -4.79 5.72 0.57
N ASN A 197 -3.70 4.97 0.59
CA ASN A 197 -3.23 4.23 1.78
C ASN A 197 -2.53 5.16 2.78
N GLY A 198 -3.27 6.14 3.30
CA GLY A 198 -2.73 7.09 4.27
C GLY A 198 -2.42 6.48 5.62
N PRO A 199 -1.37 6.94 6.33
CA PRO A 199 -1.07 6.49 7.68
C PRO A 199 -2.15 6.91 8.68
N ASP A 200 -2.50 6.00 9.60
CA ASP A 200 -3.33 6.33 10.76
C ASP A 200 -2.45 6.96 11.84
N LEU A 201 -2.42 8.29 11.89
CA LEU A 201 -1.55 9.04 12.79
C LEU A 201 -1.86 8.80 14.28
N SER A 202 -3.05 8.32 14.61
CA SER A 202 -3.42 8.00 15.99
C SER A 202 -2.67 6.76 16.52
N ARG A 203 -2.10 5.95 15.64
CA ARG A 203 -1.38 4.71 15.95
C ARG A 203 0.14 4.85 15.83
N VAL A 204 0.61 5.99 15.33
CA VAL A 204 2.04 6.25 15.18
C VAL A 204 2.58 6.86 16.47
N THR A 205 3.67 6.30 16.97
CA THR A 205 4.44 6.91 18.06
C THR A 205 5.71 7.53 17.49
N PHE A 206 6.11 8.67 18.03
CA PHE A 206 7.30 9.42 17.61
C PHE A 206 8.35 9.36 18.72
N PRO A 207 9.20 8.31 18.77
CA PRO A 207 10.27 8.23 19.79
C PRO A 207 11.34 9.28 19.52
N GLU A 208 12.04 9.68 20.59
CA GLU A 208 13.23 10.52 20.46
C GLU A 208 14.33 9.80 19.66
N PRO A 209 15.11 10.53 18.85
CA PRO A 209 16.21 9.95 18.10
C PRO A 209 17.25 9.23 18.99
N ASN A 210 17.53 7.99 18.68
CA ASN A 210 18.53 7.17 19.40
C ASN A 210 19.90 7.23 18.71
N LYS A 211 20.78 8.09 19.21
CA LYS A 211 22.14 8.26 18.66
C LYS A 211 22.98 6.98 18.68
N LYS A 212 22.65 5.99 19.52
CA LYS A 212 23.37 4.71 19.56
C LYS A 212 23.22 3.91 18.27
N LEU A 213 22.11 4.09 17.54
CA LEU A 213 21.90 3.45 16.25
C LEU A 213 22.92 3.87 15.19
N ARG A 214 23.58 5.00 15.37
CA ARG A 214 24.64 5.47 14.47
C ARG A 214 25.96 4.71 14.64
N GLU A 215 26.19 4.06 15.77
CA GLU A 215 27.42 3.28 16.06
C GLU A 215 28.72 4.05 15.76
N GLY A 216 28.74 5.35 16.02
CA GLY A 216 29.88 6.22 15.77
C GLY A 216 29.95 6.83 14.36
N PHE A 217 29.01 6.53 13.49
CA PHE A 217 28.87 7.22 12.21
C PHE A 217 28.21 8.59 12.40
N GLU A 218 28.56 9.53 11.52
CA GLU A 218 27.99 10.89 11.53
C GLU A 218 26.55 10.90 11.03
N TYR A 219 26.30 10.17 9.95
CA TYR A 219 24.98 10.10 9.30
C TYR A 219 24.39 8.70 9.34
N LEU A 220 23.05 8.65 9.37
CA LEU A 220 22.27 7.44 9.25
C LEU A 220 21.26 7.57 8.11
N VAL A 221 21.34 6.67 7.15
CA VAL A 221 20.42 6.55 6.03
C VAL A 221 19.57 5.31 6.18
N ALA A 222 18.25 5.43 6.05
CA ALA A 222 17.33 4.30 6.22
C ALA A 222 16.61 3.94 4.92
N TYR A 223 16.43 2.64 4.70
CA TYR A 223 15.52 2.05 3.73
C TYR A 223 14.48 1.20 4.46
N LEU A 224 13.22 1.28 4.04
CA LEU A 224 12.11 0.45 4.51
C LEU A 224 11.43 -0.23 3.33
N GLY A 225 11.23 -1.53 3.39
CA GLY A 225 10.41 -2.23 2.41
C GLY A 225 10.77 -3.70 2.19
N GLU A 226 10.09 -4.30 1.25
CA GLU A 226 10.44 -5.63 0.76
C GLU A 226 11.83 -5.59 0.08
N ILE A 227 12.56 -6.69 0.13
CA ILE A 227 13.84 -6.86 -0.56
C ILE A 227 13.63 -7.86 -1.70
N GLY A 228 13.10 -7.35 -2.81
CA GLY A 228 12.83 -8.06 -4.05
C GLY A 228 13.60 -7.48 -5.23
N ASN A 229 13.24 -7.92 -6.44
CA ASN A 229 13.92 -7.49 -7.67
C ASN A 229 13.63 -6.04 -8.06
N GLN A 230 12.48 -5.52 -7.67
CA GLN A 230 11.99 -4.21 -8.14
C GLN A 230 12.47 -3.06 -7.27
N GLU A 231 12.86 -3.37 -6.04
CA GLU A 231 13.19 -2.40 -5.00
C GLU A 231 14.56 -1.73 -5.18
N GLY A 232 15.37 -2.17 -6.15
CA GLY A 232 16.65 -1.52 -6.52
C GLY A 232 17.72 -1.57 -5.43
N ILE A 233 17.67 -2.55 -4.52
CA ILE A 233 18.64 -2.68 -3.43
C ILE A 233 20.05 -2.94 -3.95
N ASP A 234 20.20 -3.63 -5.08
CA ASP A 234 21.46 -3.83 -5.74
C ASP A 234 22.07 -2.50 -6.25
N ILE A 235 21.23 -1.58 -6.78
CA ILE A 235 21.65 -0.23 -7.17
C ILE A 235 22.07 0.55 -5.93
N LEU A 236 21.30 0.51 -4.87
CA LEU A 236 21.67 1.15 -3.61
C LEU A 236 23.01 0.64 -3.07
N LEU A 237 23.24 -0.67 -3.09
CA LEU A 237 24.54 -1.24 -2.66
C LEU A 237 25.69 -0.78 -3.55
N ARG A 238 25.50 -0.66 -4.88
CA ARG A 238 26.52 -0.09 -5.78
C ARG A 238 26.76 1.38 -5.49
N SER A 239 25.71 2.17 -5.21
CA SER A 239 25.85 3.57 -4.78
C SER A 239 26.66 3.70 -3.49
N ILE A 240 26.37 2.84 -2.50
CA ILE A 240 27.10 2.80 -1.22
C ILE A 240 28.57 2.43 -1.46
N ARG A 241 28.84 1.42 -2.29
CA ARG A 241 30.19 1.04 -2.66
C ARG A 241 30.92 2.20 -3.34
N HIS A 242 30.28 2.94 -4.23
CA HIS A 242 30.85 4.11 -4.86
C HIS A 242 31.25 5.16 -3.82
N ILE A 243 30.39 5.46 -2.85
CA ILE A 243 30.65 6.40 -1.75
C ILE A 243 31.85 5.95 -0.93
N VAL A 244 31.85 4.69 -0.49
CA VAL A 244 32.87 4.19 0.45
C VAL A 244 34.20 3.94 -0.23
N THR A 245 34.21 3.30 -1.40
CA THR A 245 35.44 2.83 -2.07
C THR A 245 36.02 3.86 -3.01
N ASN A 246 35.20 4.50 -3.85
CA ASN A 246 35.70 5.41 -4.87
C ASN A 246 35.90 6.83 -4.33
N LEU A 247 34.98 7.30 -3.43
CA LEU A 247 35.08 8.64 -2.85
C LEU A 247 35.75 8.65 -1.47
N GLY A 248 36.01 7.50 -0.88
CA GLY A 248 36.68 7.36 0.44
C GLY A 248 35.86 7.88 1.63
N ILE A 249 34.54 8.02 1.48
CA ILE A 249 33.65 8.53 2.52
C ILE A 249 33.14 7.37 3.39
N ALA A 250 33.48 7.37 4.69
CA ALA A 250 33.24 6.27 5.60
C ALA A 250 32.45 6.65 6.86
N ASN A 251 31.77 7.80 6.87
CA ASN A 251 31.05 8.35 8.01
C ASN A 251 29.51 8.17 7.93
N ILE A 252 29.03 7.29 7.04
CA ILE A 252 27.59 7.05 6.80
C ILE A 252 27.26 5.60 7.13
N LYS A 253 26.25 5.38 8.00
CA LYS A 253 25.61 4.08 8.25
C LYS A 253 24.33 3.96 7.44
N PHE A 254 24.10 2.79 6.87
CA PHE A 254 22.88 2.45 6.15
C PHE A 254 22.15 1.34 6.87
N ILE A 255 20.88 1.54 7.21
CA ILE A 255 20.02 0.51 7.81
C ILE A 255 18.92 0.17 6.82
N LEU A 256 18.91 -1.09 6.36
CA LEU A 256 17.93 -1.63 5.41
C LEU A 256 16.95 -2.51 6.17
N ILE A 257 15.71 -2.02 6.32
CA ILE A 257 14.65 -2.60 7.13
C ILE A 257 13.69 -3.38 6.22
N GLY A 258 13.51 -4.65 6.54
CA GLY A 258 12.59 -5.53 5.83
C GLY A 258 13.21 -6.84 5.39
N THR A 259 12.41 -7.64 4.75
CA THR A 259 12.81 -8.96 4.23
C THR A 259 12.16 -9.17 2.87
N GLY A 260 12.48 -10.28 2.19
CA GLY A 260 11.88 -10.58 0.90
C GLY A 260 12.61 -11.70 0.16
N PRO A 261 12.14 -12.04 -1.04
CA PRO A 261 12.69 -13.18 -1.80
C PRO A 261 14.18 -13.05 -2.12
N HIS A 262 14.69 -11.81 -2.26
CA HIS A 262 16.11 -11.55 -2.59
C HIS A 262 16.96 -11.12 -1.40
N TRP A 263 16.39 -11.12 -0.18
CA TRP A 263 17.10 -10.69 1.03
C TRP A 263 18.45 -11.38 1.22
N LYS A 264 18.50 -12.72 1.12
CA LYS A 264 19.76 -13.48 1.27
C LYS A 264 20.78 -13.12 0.19
N GLN A 265 20.31 -12.88 -1.03
CA GLN A 265 21.17 -12.50 -2.15
C GLN A 265 21.76 -11.11 -1.95
N MET A 266 20.98 -10.14 -1.47
CA MET A 266 21.45 -8.77 -1.21
C MET A 266 22.40 -8.70 -0.03
N VAL A 267 22.18 -9.48 1.02
CA VAL A 267 23.15 -9.63 2.13
C VAL A 267 24.47 -10.21 1.62
N ALA A 268 24.43 -11.25 0.80
CA ALA A 268 25.64 -11.82 0.22
C ALA A 268 26.36 -10.83 -0.73
N LEU A 269 25.63 -10.08 -1.54
CA LEU A 269 26.18 -9.03 -2.41
C LEU A 269 26.85 -7.91 -1.60
N SER A 270 26.22 -7.45 -0.52
CA SER A 270 26.81 -6.44 0.38
C SER A 270 28.13 -6.90 0.96
N LYS A 271 28.19 -8.16 1.41
CA LYS A 271 29.42 -8.78 1.91
C LYS A 271 30.51 -8.90 0.83
N GLN A 272 30.13 -9.31 -0.38
CA GLN A 272 31.02 -9.43 -1.52
C GLN A 272 31.64 -8.07 -1.93
N MET A 273 30.87 -6.98 -1.70
CA MET A 273 31.32 -5.60 -1.90
C MET A 273 32.12 -5.01 -0.75
N GLY A 274 32.30 -5.74 0.37
CA GLY A 274 33.01 -5.25 1.56
C GLY A 274 32.26 -4.18 2.35
N LEU A 275 30.94 -4.22 2.34
CA LEU A 275 30.08 -3.18 2.92
C LEU A 275 29.54 -3.53 4.32
N GLU A 276 29.96 -4.66 4.94
CA GLU A 276 29.42 -5.18 6.21
C GLU A 276 29.49 -4.18 7.36
N ARG A 277 30.51 -3.31 7.36
CA ARG A 277 30.65 -2.24 8.36
C ARG A 277 29.64 -1.13 8.18
N PHE A 278 29.22 -0.85 6.95
CA PHE A 278 28.43 0.33 6.59
C PHE A 278 26.96 0.02 6.43
N VAL A 279 26.60 -1.22 6.10
CA VAL A 279 25.24 -1.66 5.75
C VAL A 279 24.76 -2.72 6.73
N GLU A 280 23.67 -2.42 7.42
CA GLU A 280 22.95 -3.33 8.28
C GLU A 280 21.62 -3.76 7.65
N PHE A 281 21.37 -5.08 7.57
CA PHE A 281 20.10 -5.65 7.16
C PHE A 281 19.36 -6.18 8.38
N THR A 282 18.33 -5.50 8.82
CA THR A 282 17.63 -5.85 10.07
C THR A 282 16.70 -7.05 9.94
N GLY A 283 16.26 -7.37 8.72
CA GLY A 283 15.11 -8.24 8.53
C GLY A 283 13.82 -7.58 8.99
N PHE A 284 12.81 -8.40 9.32
CA PHE A 284 11.56 -7.89 9.89
C PHE A 284 11.74 -7.52 11.35
N ILE A 285 11.38 -6.29 11.72
CA ILE A 285 11.46 -5.75 13.07
C ILE A 285 10.10 -5.24 13.56
N PRO A 286 9.87 -5.15 14.88
CA PRO A 286 8.68 -4.54 15.46
C PRO A 286 8.54 -3.05 15.09
N PHE A 287 7.31 -2.54 15.05
CA PHE A 287 7.04 -1.11 14.79
C PHE A 287 7.78 -0.15 15.73
N LYS A 288 7.97 -0.54 16.99
CA LYS A 288 8.73 0.27 17.95
C LYS A 288 10.16 0.53 17.46
N ASP A 289 10.86 -0.50 17.02
CA ASP A 289 12.24 -0.42 16.55
C ASP A 289 12.32 0.29 15.21
N LEU A 290 11.33 0.04 14.30
CA LEU A 290 11.17 0.77 13.05
C LEU A 290 11.04 2.28 13.28
N TYR A 291 10.16 2.68 14.18
CA TYR A 291 9.92 4.10 14.47
C TYR A 291 11.14 4.77 15.09
N GLU A 292 11.90 4.05 15.91
CA GLU A 292 13.16 4.54 16.47
C GLU A 292 14.21 4.77 15.40
N ILE A 293 14.36 3.84 14.43
CA ILE A 293 15.26 4.01 13.29
C ILE A 293 14.81 5.18 12.43
N LEU A 294 13.53 5.25 12.06
CA LEU A 294 13.02 6.36 11.25
C LEU A 294 13.19 7.70 11.97
N SER A 295 12.91 7.80 13.27
CA SER A 295 13.13 9.02 14.05
C SER A 295 14.59 9.45 14.07
N THR A 296 15.53 8.51 14.02
CA THR A 296 16.97 8.77 14.07
C THR A 296 17.61 9.07 12.73
N ALA A 297 17.04 8.57 11.63
CA ALA A 297 17.58 8.73 10.28
C ALA A 297 17.70 10.20 9.86
N ASP A 298 18.78 10.54 9.15
CA ASP A 298 19.01 11.85 8.52
C ASP A 298 18.35 11.95 7.16
N LEU A 299 18.26 10.80 6.46
CA LEU A 299 17.75 10.67 5.10
C LEU A 299 17.13 9.29 4.94
N CYS A 300 16.01 9.22 4.23
CA CYS A 300 15.42 7.95 3.79
C CYS A 300 15.54 7.80 2.27
N VAL A 301 15.68 6.56 1.80
CA VAL A 301 15.89 6.28 0.38
C VAL A 301 14.83 5.33 -0.18
N ASN A 302 14.44 5.57 -1.43
CA ASN A 302 13.61 4.65 -2.21
C ASN A 302 14.29 4.42 -3.58
N PRO A 303 15.14 3.39 -3.70
CA PRO A 303 15.90 3.12 -4.91
C PRO A 303 15.13 2.30 -5.95
N GLU A 304 13.81 2.21 -5.85
CA GLU A 304 12.98 1.52 -6.83
C GLU A 304 13.12 2.17 -8.21
N PHE A 305 13.50 1.37 -9.19
CA PHE A 305 13.64 1.86 -10.55
C PHE A 305 12.32 1.91 -11.30
N LYS A 306 12.21 2.85 -12.23
CA LYS A 306 11.02 3.07 -13.03
C LYS A 306 10.74 1.91 -13.97
N ASN A 307 9.52 1.37 -13.88
CA ASN A 307 8.90 0.46 -14.85
C ASN A 307 7.39 0.70 -14.86
N ASP A 308 6.62 0.00 -15.71
CA ASP A 308 5.17 0.20 -15.85
C ASP A 308 4.39 -0.02 -14.54
N PHE A 309 4.89 -0.85 -13.65
CA PHE A 309 4.29 -1.11 -12.34
C PHE A 309 4.66 -0.03 -11.32
N THR A 310 5.97 0.21 -11.12
CA THR A 310 6.45 1.16 -10.10
C THR A 310 6.09 2.61 -10.42
N ASP A 311 6.01 2.98 -11.72
CA ASP A 311 5.64 4.33 -12.15
C ASP A 311 4.19 4.69 -11.78
N ARG A 312 3.31 3.69 -11.68
CA ARG A 312 1.88 3.86 -11.38
C ARG A 312 1.52 3.53 -9.94
N SER A 313 2.40 2.89 -9.19
CA SER A 313 2.14 2.41 -7.84
C SER A 313 2.59 3.42 -6.79
N THR A 314 1.75 3.64 -5.78
CA THR A 314 2.12 4.46 -4.62
C THR A 314 2.86 3.59 -3.61
N MET A 315 4.14 3.87 -3.37
CA MET A 315 4.96 3.14 -2.41
C MET A 315 4.70 3.64 -0.99
N LEU A 316 4.18 2.76 -0.12
CA LEU A 316 3.78 3.10 1.25
C LEU A 316 4.93 3.66 2.08
N LYS A 317 6.14 3.15 1.88
CA LYS A 317 7.36 3.61 2.56
C LYS A 317 7.60 5.12 2.42
N ILE A 318 7.19 5.72 1.30
CA ILE A 318 7.30 7.18 1.07
C ILE A 318 6.47 7.93 2.09
N MET A 319 5.23 7.48 2.34
CA MET A 319 4.36 8.10 3.34
C MET A 319 4.86 7.85 4.77
N ASP A 320 5.47 6.68 5.04
CA ASP A 320 6.12 6.43 6.33
C ASP A 320 7.28 7.42 6.55
N TYR A 321 8.15 7.62 5.58
CA TYR A 321 9.25 8.60 5.67
C TYR A 321 8.74 10.02 5.91
N MET A 322 7.71 10.43 5.15
CA MET A 322 7.08 11.74 5.32
C MET A 322 6.41 11.89 6.70
N THR A 323 5.84 10.82 7.25
CA THR A 323 5.23 10.81 8.58
C THR A 323 6.25 11.17 9.65
N PHE A 324 7.48 10.63 9.52
CA PHE A 324 8.59 10.95 10.41
C PHE A 324 9.35 12.23 10.03
N GLY A 325 8.84 13.00 9.07
CA GLY A 325 9.47 14.24 8.62
C GLY A 325 10.88 14.04 8.04
N LYS A 326 11.10 12.92 7.35
CA LYS A 326 12.40 12.61 6.75
C LYS A 326 12.46 13.08 5.31
N PRO A 327 13.57 13.70 4.88
CA PRO A 327 13.85 13.95 3.48
C PRO A 327 14.01 12.63 2.74
N ILE A 328 13.64 12.61 1.45
CA ILE A 328 13.64 11.39 0.65
C ILE A 328 14.52 11.57 -0.57
N LEU A 329 15.35 10.58 -0.86
CA LEU A 329 16.02 10.43 -2.14
C LEU A 329 15.43 9.22 -2.87
N GLN A 330 14.96 9.42 -4.09
CA GLN A 330 14.39 8.34 -4.88
C GLN A 330 14.63 8.48 -6.38
N PHE A 331 14.54 7.37 -7.11
CA PHE A 331 14.38 7.44 -8.54
C PHE A 331 13.02 8.02 -8.91
N HIS A 332 12.97 8.73 -10.02
CA HIS A 332 11.74 9.38 -10.47
C HIS A 332 10.72 8.35 -10.95
N THR A 333 9.60 8.27 -10.24
CA THR A 333 8.38 7.62 -10.69
C THR A 333 7.21 8.60 -10.56
N ARG A 334 6.21 8.47 -11.44
CA ARG A 334 5.05 9.37 -11.46
C ARG A 334 4.35 9.45 -10.11
N GLU A 335 3.97 8.29 -9.55
CA GLU A 335 3.25 8.27 -8.26
C GLU A 335 4.17 8.56 -7.08
N GLY A 336 5.48 8.31 -7.20
CA GLY A 336 6.48 8.73 -6.23
C GLY A 336 6.57 10.25 -6.15
N GLU A 337 6.58 10.95 -7.29
CA GLU A 337 6.57 12.42 -7.34
C GLU A 337 5.24 12.99 -6.84
N VAL A 338 4.10 12.45 -7.29
CA VAL A 338 2.77 12.86 -6.83
C VAL A 338 2.65 12.68 -5.31
N THR A 339 3.23 11.65 -4.73
CA THR A 339 3.12 11.38 -3.29
C THR A 339 4.07 12.25 -2.48
N ALA A 340 5.36 12.27 -2.80
CA ALA A 340 6.36 12.95 -1.99
C ALA A 340 6.44 14.46 -2.24
N GLY A 341 6.18 14.94 -3.47
CA GLY A 341 6.26 16.35 -3.82
C GLY A 341 7.59 16.97 -3.40
N MET A 342 7.57 18.02 -2.60
CA MET A 342 8.76 18.71 -2.10
C MET A 342 9.53 17.96 -1.01
N ALA A 343 9.02 16.82 -0.53
CA ALA A 343 9.72 16.00 0.45
C ALA A 343 10.86 15.17 -0.15
N ALA A 344 10.95 15.07 -1.50
CA ALA A 344 11.93 14.23 -2.16
C ALA A 344 12.80 14.97 -3.18
N ILE A 345 14.00 14.42 -3.42
CA ILE A 345 14.79 14.63 -4.63
C ILE A 345 14.60 13.42 -5.54
N TYR A 346 14.45 13.69 -6.84
CA TYR A 346 14.16 12.71 -7.87
C TYR A 346 15.34 12.57 -8.83
N ILE A 347 15.82 11.35 -8.99
CA ILE A 347 16.85 11.01 -9.96
C ILE A 347 16.17 10.39 -11.18
N THR A 348 16.30 11.02 -12.34
CA THR A 348 15.58 10.62 -13.56
C THR A 348 16.14 9.36 -14.22
N GLU A 349 17.41 9.06 -13.98
CA GLU A 349 18.11 7.90 -14.52
C GLU A 349 18.36 6.87 -13.40
N ASN A 350 18.24 5.59 -13.72
CA ASN A 350 18.58 4.51 -12.78
C ASN A 350 20.11 4.33 -12.69
N ASP A 351 20.80 5.39 -12.20
CA ASP A 351 22.24 5.51 -12.15
C ASP A 351 22.73 5.56 -10.70
N GLU A 352 23.56 4.60 -10.32
CA GLU A 352 24.09 4.47 -8.96
C GLU A 352 25.04 5.60 -8.57
N VAL A 353 25.76 6.21 -9.53
CA VAL A 353 26.69 7.33 -9.25
C VAL A 353 25.90 8.60 -8.99
N LYS A 354 24.93 8.92 -9.84
CA LYS A 354 24.04 10.07 -9.63
C LYS A 354 23.25 9.94 -8.32
N PHE A 355 22.83 8.72 -7.98
CA PHE A 355 22.15 8.46 -6.69
C PHE A 355 23.10 8.73 -5.52
N ALA A 356 24.35 8.27 -5.59
CA ALA A 356 25.37 8.51 -4.58
C ALA A 356 25.68 10.01 -4.41
N GLU A 357 25.86 10.75 -5.52
CA GLU A 357 26.11 12.20 -5.51
C GLU A 357 24.96 12.98 -4.88
N ALA A 358 23.72 12.65 -5.24
CA ALA A 358 22.53 13.29 -4.67
C ALA A 358 22.36 12.96 -3.16
N LEU A 359 22.71 11.73 -2.76
CA LEU A 359 22.71 11.33 -1.35
C LEU A 359 23.70 12.18 -0.54
N LEU A 360 24.94 12.33 -1.01
CA LEU A 360 25.95 13.14 -0.35
C LEU A 360 25.54 14.62 -0.33
N TYR A 361 25.00 15.13 -1.43
CA TYR A 361 24.49 16.51 -1.48
C TYR A 361 23.45 16.76 -0.38
N LEU A 362 22.47 15.85 -0.22
CA LEU A 362 21.47 15.96 0.83
C LEU A 362 22.06 15.85 2.25
N LEU A 363 23.03 14.96 2.47
CA LEU A 363 23.65 14.81 3.78
C LEU A 363 24.44 16.06 4.20
N HIS A 364 25.03 16.78 3.25
CA HIS A 364 25.77 18.01 3.51
C HIS A 364 24.90 19.27 3.63
N ASP A 365 23.62 19.21 3.30
CA ASP A 365 22.68 20.35 3.39
C ASP A 365 21.58 20.11 4.45
N PRO A 366 21.84 20.39 5.73
CA PRO A 366 20.90 20.17 6.82
C PRO A 366 19.64 21.04 6.70
N ASP A 367 19.76 22.25 6.16
CA ASP A 367 18.63 23.16 5.99
C ASP A 367 17.66 22.64 4.94
N LYS A 368 18.19 22.11 3.84
CA LYS A 368 17.40 21.48 2.80
C LYS A 368 16.71 20.24 3.33
N ARG A 369 17.42 19.35 4.05
CA ARG A 369 16.82 18.18 4.69
C ARG A 369 15.65 18.57 5.61
N LYS A 370 15.83 19.59 6.43
CA LYS A 370 14.79 20.11 7.33
C LYS A 370 13.56 20.58 6.56
N LYS A 371 13.74 21.44 5.54
CA LYS A 371 12.66 21.97 4.71
C LYS A 371 11.87 20.83 4.02
N MET A 372 12.57 19.86 3.47
CA MET A 372 11.96 18.68 2.84
C MET A 372 11.16 17.85 3.83
N GLY A 373 11.70 17.57 5.01
CA GLY A 373 11.02 16.83 6.06
C GLY A 373 9.76 17.54 6.57
N GLU A 374 9.83 18.87 6.79
CA GLU A 374 8.68 19.68 7.17
C GLU A 374 7.58 19.68 6.11
N ALA A 375 7.96 19.78 4.82
CA ALA A 375 7.01 19.73 3.71
C ALA A 375 6.30 18.37 3.65
N GLY A 376 7.04 17.27 3.81
CA GLY A 376 6.49 15.91 3.85
C GLY A 376 5.52 15.71 5.01
N SER A 377 5.95 16.05 6.22
CA SER A 377 5.14 15.89 7.42
C SER A 377 3.86 16.75 7.40
N ARG A 378 3.94 17.98 6.88
CA ARG A 378 2.76 18.81 6.68
C ARG A 378 1.78 18.17 5.71
N ARG A 379 2.26 17.70 4.55
CA ARG A 379 1.42 17.06 3.53
C ARG A 379 0.72 15.80 4.05
N ILE A 380 1.41 14.98 4.86
CA ILE A 380 0.78 13.83 5.53
C ILE A 380 -0.41 14.29 6.37
N ARG A 381 -0.22 15.29 7.23
CA ARG A 381 -1.28 15.75 8.13
C ARG A 381 -2.46 16.42 7.41
N GLU A 382 -2.17 17.19 6.38
CA GLU A 382 -3.19 18.02 5.70
C GLU A 382 -3.93 17.28 4.59
N GLU A 383 -3.26 16.33 3.88
CA GLU A 383 -3.79 15.71 2.67
C GLU A 383 -3.85 14.19 2.71
N LEU A 384 -2.81 13.51 3.19
CA LEU A 384 -2.60 12.10 2.92
C LEU A 384 -2.93 11.16 4.09
N CYS A 385 -3.07 11.64 5.33
CA CYS A 385 -3.39 10.78 6.49
C CYS A 385 -4.75 10.10 6.32
N TRP A 386 -4.94 8.98 7.04
CA TRP A 386 -6.16 8.18 6.96
C TRP A 386 -7.43 8.98 7.24
N ASP A 387 -7.42 9.93 8.18
CA ASP A 387 -8.59 10.76 8.48
C ASP A 387 -9.07 11.59 7.28
N LYS A 388 -8.16 11.99 6.39
CA LYS A 388 -8.52 12.65 5.14
C LYS A 388 -9.06 11.65 4.11
N GLN A 389 -8.47 10.47 4.03
CA GLN A 389 -8.89 9.44 3.10
C GLN A 389 -10.25 8.82 3.46
N LYS A 390 -10.58 8.72 4.75
CA LYS A 390 -11.92 8.29 5.21
C LYS A 390 -13.06 9.12 4.60
N ILE A 391 -12.83 10.40 4.32
CA ILE A 391 -13.83 11.28 3.71
C ILE A 391 -14.16 10.80 2.29
N ASN A 392 -13.13 10.44 1.51
CA ASN A 392 -13.31 9.92 0.15
C ASN A 392 -14.01 8.56 0.17
N LEU A 393 -13.65 7.68 1.10
CA LEU A 393 -14.34 6.41 1.30
C LEU A 393 -15.82 6.61 1.65
N LYS A 394 -16.13 7.53 2.57
CA LYS A 394 -17.51 7.92 2.89
C LYS A 394 -18.27 8.39 1.66
N ASN A 395 -17.66 9.24 0.83
CA ASN A 395 -18.27 9.75 -0.39
C ASN A 395 -18.58 8.64 -1.39
N ALA A 396 -17.68 7.64 -1.53
CA ALA A 396 -17.91 6.46 -2.35
C ALA A 396 -19.15 5.66 -1.87
N TYR A 397 -19.28 5.43 -0.57
CA TYR A 397 -20.44 4.75 0.01
C TYR A 397 -21.73 5.56 -0.14
N LEU A 398 -21.68 6.88 0.06
CA LEU A 398 -22.83 7.76 -0.15
C LEU A 398 -23.31 7.72 -1.60
N HIS A 399 -22.39 7.79 -2.54
CA HIS A 399 -22.70 7.67 -3.98
C HIS A 399 -23.36 6.33 -4.31
N LEU A 400 -22.80 5.23 -3.81
CA LEU A 400 -23.33 3.88 -4.06
C LEU A 400 -24.72 3.66 -3.49
N LEU A 401 -24.98 4.13 -2.26
CA LEU A 401 -26.18 3.82 -1.51
C LEU A 401 -27.36 4.76 -1.76
N ASN A 402 -27.09 6.04 -2.09
CA ASN A 402 -28.12 7.07 -2.30
C ASN A 402 -28.43 7.33 -3.79
N GLY A 403 -27.65 6.75 -4.73
CA GLY A 403 -27.74 7.05 -6.15
C GLY A 403 -27.09 8.39 -6.52
N LYS A 404 -26.93 8.66 -7.84
CA LYS A 404 -26.28 9.89 -8.37
C LYS A 404 -26.94 11.15 -7.80
N GLY A 405 -26.26 11.81 -6.84
CA GLY A 405 -26.80 13.01 -6.22
C GLY A 405 -25.94 13.59 -5.09
N ILE A 406 -24.62 13.68 -5.27
CA ILE A 406 -23.82 14.59 -4.45
C ILE A 406 -23.07 15.52 -5.41
N GLN A 407 -23.53 16.78 -5.45
CA GLN A 407 -22.78 17.88 -6.04
C GLN A 407 -21.38 17.91 -5.41
N SER A 408 -20.36 17.98 -6.26
CA SER A 408 -19.01 18.36 -5.85
C SER A 408 -19.07 19.52 -4.86
N ILE A 409 -18.45 19.37 -3.70
CA ILE A 409 -18.16 20.52 -2.83
C ILE A 409 -17.33 21.48 -3.70
N PRO A 410 -17.75 22.75 -3.88
CA PRO A 410 -16.94 23.70 -4.63
C PRO A 410 -15.58 23.80 -3.94
N GLU A 411 -14.51 23.75 -4.71
CA GLU A 411 -13.21 24.24 -4.27
C GLU A 411 -13.44 25.70 -3.82
N GLU A 412 -13.39 25.94 -2.52
CA GLU A 412 -13.30 27.30 -2.01
C GLU A 412 -12.00 27.89 -2.58
N THR A 413 -12.18 28.75 -3.57
CA THR A 413 -11.15 29.63 -4.08
C THR A 413 -10.62 30.45 -2.92
N CYS A 414 -9.47 30.06 -2.39
CA CYS A 414 -8.69 30.95 -1.54
C CYS A 414 -8.18 32.11 -2.39
N ASN A 415 -8.80 33.28 -2.20
CA ASN A 415 -8.19 34.57 -2.52
C ASN A 415 -7.04 34.88 -1.55
#